data_5b7982c495b03649588f4becc419eba4
#
_entry.id   5b7982c495b03649588f4becc419eba4
#
_cell.length_a   1.000
_cell.length_b   1.000
_cell.length_c   1.000
_cell.angle_alpha   90.00
_cell.angle_beta   90.00
_cell.angle_gamma   90.00
#
_symmetry.space_group_name_H-M   'P 1'
#
loop_
_entity.id
_entity.type
_entity.pdbx_description
1 polymer ?
#
loop_
_entity_poly.entity_id
_entity_poly.type
_entity_poly.pdbx_seq_one_letter_code
_entity_poly.pdbx_strand_id
1 'polypeptide(L)'
;MLAVQFLGLLGLICYAFETRRMRKSSEDQVRISQGLITAAMDQVEGLSKPCIMLRSCVRGERADTILEVGAVGSLVPCGEQGFFELQNVGNGIALNVSYEFIAGARAPERPRPARRYVQNVPASQRIPMVESIHQFTGVWEIRFEYESLGRRRYRSVVNLIDGILTGFNFEEPRE
;
A
#
# COMPACT_ATOMS: atom_id res chain seq x y z
N MET A 1 -64.23 21.34 -30.23
CA MET A 1 -63.48 21.41 -28.94
C MET A 1 -62.90 20.06 -28.50
N LEU A 2 -63.60 18.95 -28.57
CA LEU A 2 -63.10 17.62 -28.14
C LEU A 2 -61.87 17.13 -28.89
N ALA A 3 -61.70 17.40 -30.17
CA ALA A 3 -60.53 16.96 -30.97
C ALA A 3 -59.20 17.63 -30.54
N VAL A 4 -59.24 18.89 -30.13
CA VAL A 4 -58.06 19.63 -29.67
C VAL A 4 -57.63 19.11 -28.30
N GLN A 5 -58.54 18.75 -27.42
CA GLN A 5 -58.25 18.18 -26.11
C GLN A 5 -57.63 16.78 -26.22
N PHE A 6 -58.09 15.96 -27.22
CA PHE A 6 -57.56 14.65 -27.46
C PHE A 6 -56.13 14.69 -28.03
N LEU A 7 -55.82 15.62 -28.94
CA LEU A 7 -54.47 15.85 -29.46
C LEU A 7 -53.50 16.33 -28.35
N GLY A 8 -53.96 17.18 -27.46
CA GLY A 8 -53.16 17.63 -26.28
C GLY A 8 -52.84 16.49 -25.33
N LEU A 9 -53.80 15.59 -25.08
CA LEU A 9 -53.56 14.41 -24.23
C LEU A 9 -52.58 13.42 -24.87
N LEU A 10 -52.67 13.18 -26.16
CA LEU A 10 -51.76 12.35 -26.91
C LEU A 10 -50.34 12.92 -26.87
N GLY A 11 -50.15 14.22 -27.02
CA GLY A 11 -48.88 14.91 -26.91
C GLY A 11 -48.26 14.74 -25.52
N LEU A 12 -49.04 14.84 -24.47
CA LEU A 12 -48.56 14.64 -23.09
C LEU A 12 -48.13 13.18 -22.84
N ILE A 13 -48.86 12.21 -23.37
CA ILE A 13 -48.50 10.80 -23.25
C ILE A 13 -47.19 10.51 -24.00
N CYS A 14 -47.01 11.01 -25.20
CA CYS A 14 -45.79 10.87 -25.96
C CYS A 14 -44.61 11.53 -25.25
N TYR A 15 -44.77 12.72 -24.74
CA TYR A 15 -43.77 13.44 -23.97
C TYR A 15 -43.38 12.67 -22.69
N ALA A 16 -44.34 12.13 -21.96
CA ALA A 16 -44.04 11.32 -20.78
C ALA A 16 -43.25 10.04 -21.12
N PHE A 17 -43.57 9.39 -22.22
CA PHE A 17 -42.87 8.22 -22.72
C PHE A 17 -41.43 8.55 -23.13
N GLU A 18 -41.20 9.63 -23.88
CA GLU A 18 -39.86 10.06 -24.29
C GLU A 18 -39.02 10.46 -23.08
N THR A 19 -39.60 11.22 -22.13
CA THR A 19 -38.89 11.60 -20.90
C THR A 19 -38.47 10.38 -20.09
N ARG A 20 -39.35 9.37 -19.98
CA ARG A 20 -39.04 8.13 -19.28
C ARG A 20 -37.93 7.33 -20.00
N ARG A 21 -37.93 7.31 -21.32
CA ARG A 21 -36.90 6.66 -22.13
C ARG A 21 -35.56 7.36 -22.01
N MET A 22 -35.54 8.70 -22.06
CA MET A 22 -34.32 9.50 -21.86
C MET A 22 -33.72 9.30 -20.47
N ARG A 23 -34.57 9.28 -19.44
CA ARG A 23 -34.11 9.04 -18.07
C ARG A 23 -33.44 7.67 -17.93
N LYS A 24 -34.06 6.62 -18.47
CA LYS A 24 -33.48 5.27 -18.46
C LYS A 24 -32.14 5.21 -19.21
N SER A 25 -32.06 5.84 -20.38
CA SER A 25 -30.81 5.92 -21.15
C SER A 25 -29.71 6.67 -20.39
N SER A 26 -30.06 7.75 -19.69
CA SER A 26 -29.12 8.50 -18.84
C SER A 26 -28.64 7.66 -17.65
N GLU A 27 -29.53 6.91 -17.00
CA GLU A 27 -29.18 6.01 -15.90
C GLU A 27 -28.21 4.90 -16.38
N ASP A 28 -28.45 4.32 -17.57
CA ASP A 28 -27.57 3.32 -18.18
C ASP A 28 -26.20 3.91 -18.53
N GLN A 29 -26.13 5.13 -19.06
CA GLN A 29 -24.88 5.83 -19.34
C GLN A 29 -24.07 6.08 -18.07
N VAL A 30 -24.72 6.54 -17.01
CA VAL A 30 -24.05 6.74 -15.71
C VAL A 30 -23.46 5.42 -15.20
N ARG A 31 -24.23 4.34 -15.27
CA ARG A 31 -23.78 3.02 -14.85
C ARG A 31 -22.57 2.52 -15.66
N ILE A 32 -22.58 2.69 -16.98
CA ILE A 32 -21.46 2.33 -17.86
C ILE A 32 -20.23 3.18 -17.51
N SER A 33 -20.41 4.49 -17.34
CA SER A 33 -19.32 5.41 -16.98
C SER A 33 -18.71 5.05 -15.63
N GLN A 34 -19.50 4.70 -14.64
CA GLN A 34 -19.01 4.22 -13.35
C GLN A 34 -18.21 2.92 -13.49
N GLY A 35 -18.69 1.98 -14.30
CA GLY A 35 -17.97 0.74 -14.58
C GLY A 35 -16.61 0.98 -15.24
N LEU A 36 -16.53 1.90 -16.21
CA LEU A 36 -15.29 2.27 -16.87
C LEU A 36 -14.30 2.95 -15.91
N ILE A 37 -14.78 3.84 -15.05
CA ILE A 37 -13.94 4.50 -14.03
C ILE A 37 -13.37 3.45 -13.06
N THR A 38 -14.19 2.52 -12.60
CA THR A 38 -13.74 1.44 -11.70
C THR A 38 -12.68 0.56 -12.39
N ALA A 39 -12.92 0.14 -13.63
CA ALA A 39 -11.96 -0.66 -14.40
C ALA A 39 -10.64 0.10 -14.65
N ALA A 40 -10.71 1.39 -14.97
CA ALA A 40 -9.53 2.22 -15.14
C ALA A 40 -8.74 2.37 -13.82
N MET A 41 -9.44 2.56 -12.69
CA MET A 41 -8.81 2.60 -11.36
C MET A 41 -8.12 1.28 -11.02
N ASP A 42 -8.74 0.15 -11.29
CA ASP A 42 -8.15 -1.18 -11.07
C ASP A 42 -6.91 -1.40 -11.94
N GLN A 43 -6.93 -0.93 -13.18
CA GLN A 43 -5.77 -1.00 -14.07
C GLN A 43 -4.61 -0.14 -13.58
N VAL A 44 -4.88 1.11 -13.19
CA VAL A 44 -3.88 2.02 -12.60
C VAL A 44 -3.31 1.43 -11.32
N GLU A 45 -4.17 0.89 -10.45
CA GLU A 45 -3.74 0.23 -9.22
C GLU A 45 -2.83 -0.96 -9.51
N GLY A 46 -3.16 -1.79 -10.50
CA GLY A 46 -2.33 -2.91 -10.91
C GLY A 46 -0.92 -2.51 -11.37
N LEU A 47 -0.79 -1.34 -12.01
CA LEU A 47 0.49 -0.81 -12.48
C LEU A 47 1.28 -0.04 -11.40
N SER A 48 0.59 0.47 -10.38
CA SER A 48 1.16 1.36 -9.36
C SER A 48 1.08 0.80 -7.94
N LYS A 49 1.20 -0.52 -7.80
CA LYS A 49 1.21 -1.17 -6.48
C LYS A 49 2.44 -0.72 -5.67
N PRO A 50 2.26 -0.21 -4.45
CA PRO A 50 3.36 0.01 -3.54
C PRO A 50 3.84 -1.32 -2.96
N CYS A 51 5.12 -1.43 -2.65
CA CYS A 51 5.71 -2.59 -1.99
C CYS A 51 6.81 -2.12 -1.05
N ILE A 52 6.58 -2.21 0.25
CA ILE A 52 7.54 -1.82 1.26
C ILE A 52 8.44 -3.00 1.59
N MET A 53 9.74 -2.79 1.44
CA MET A 53 10.79 -3.74 1.73
C MET A 53 11.74 -3.16 2.79
N LEU A 54 12.33 -4.03 3.59
CA LEU A 54 13.38 -3.68 4.53
C LEU A 54 14.74 -4.02 3.94
N ARG A 55 15.70 -3.13 4.12
CA ARG A 55 17.10 -3.34 3.79
C ARG A 55 17.98 -3.16 5.02
N SER A 56 19.01 -3.96 5.13
CA SER A 56 20.08 -3.74 6.11
C SER A 56 21.19 -2.92 5.48
N CYS A 57 21.61 -1.89 6.18
CA CYS A 57 22.67 -0.99 5.76
C CYS A 57 23.72 -0.88 6.84
N VAL A 58 24.98 -0.71 6.44
CA VAL A 58 26.11 -0.47 7.34
C VAL A 58 26.62 0.94 7.07
N ARG A 59 26.90 1.69 8.12
CA ARG A 59 27.52 3.00 8.01
C ARG A 59 29.01 2.80 7.70
N GLY A 60 29.45 3.21 6.52
CA GLY A 60 30.86 3.15 6.15
C GLY A 60 31.74 4.08 6.98
N GLU A 61 33.06 3.91 6.93
CA GLU A 61 34.06 4.72 7.65
C GLU A 61 33.98 6.23 7.36
N ARG A 62 33.45 6.62 6.21
CA ARG A 62 33.09 8.01 5.89
C ARG A 62 31.62 8.20 6.19
N ALA A 63 31.30 9.19 7.02
CA ALA A 63 29.95 9.49 7.54
C ALA A 63 28.84 9.58 6.48
N ASP A 64 29.18 9.71 5.21
CA ASP A 64 28.27 9.90 4.08
C ASP A 64 28.13 8.65 3.20
N THR A 65 28.84 7.54 3.49
CA THR A 65 28.78 6.35 2.66
C THR A 65 27.94 5.28 3.35
N ILE A 66 26.75 5.05 2.83
CA ILE A 66 25.89 3.93 3.23
C ILE A 66 26.28 2.75 2.34
N LEU A 67 26.86 1.70 2.94
CA LEU A 67 27.11 0.44 2.25
C LEU A 67 25.86 -0.43 2.34
N GLU A 68 25.30 -0.77 1.19
CA GLU A 68 24.20 -1.75 1.13
C GLU A 68 24.76 -3.15 1.42
N VAL A 69 24.37 -3.72 2.53
CA VAL A 69 24.67 -5.12 2.87
C VAL A 69 23.52 -6.00 2.40
N GLY A 70 23.23 -5.94 1.13
CA GLY A 70 22.29 -6.84 0.45
C GLY A 70 20.84 -6.88 0.98
N ALA A 71 19.96 -7.39 0.14
CA ALA A 71 18.63 -7.83 0.56
C ALA A 71 18.76 -9.24 1.16
N VAL A 72 17.85 -9.62 2.01
CA VAL A 72 17.65 -10.97 2.58
C VAL A 72 18.92 -11.88 2.64
N GLY A 73 19.35 -12.21 3.83
CA GLY A 73 20.45 -13.18 4.04
C GLY A 73 21.86 -12.58 4.17
N SER A 74 22.02 -11.26 4.13
CA SER A 74 23.31 -10.63 4.32
C SER A 74 23.64 -10.46 5.80
N LEU A 75 24.82 -10.95 6.19
CA LEU A 75 25.37 -10.75 7.52
C LEU A 75 25.91 -9.32 7.63
N VAL A 76 25.50 -8.58 8.65
CA VAL A 76 26.17 -7.35 9.03
C VAL A 76 27.46 -7.73 9.78
N PRO A 77 28.64 -7.27 9.35
CA PRO A 77 29.89 -7.58 10.04
C PRO A 77 29.84 -7.17 11.52
N CYS A 78 30.35 -8.05 12.36
CA CYS A 78 30.40 -7.83 13.81
C CYS A 78 31.28 -6.60 14.12
N GLY A 79 30.71 -5.60 14.77
CA GLY A 79 31.41 -4.37 15.14
C GLY A 79 31.05 -3.14 14.31
N GLU A 80 30.34 -3.28 13.20
CA GLU A 80 29.87 -2.14 12.42
C GLU A 80 28.46 -1.71 12.85
N GLN A 81 28.21 -0.39 12.86
CA GLN A 81 26.89 0.15 13.19
C GLN A 81 25.92 -0.10 12.02
N GLY A 82 25.21 -1.22 12.10
CA GLY A 82 24.17 -1.54 11.16
C GLY A 82 22.84 -0.88 11.54
N PHE A 83 22.08 -0.47 10.53
CA PHE A 83 20.73 0.05 10.67
C PHE A 83 19.83 -0.48 9.55
N PHE A 84 18.53 -0.34 9.74
CA PHE A 84 17.57 -0.70 8.73
C PHE A 84 17.09 0.52 7.94
N GLU A 85 16.91 0.33 6.65
CA GLU A 85 16.21 1.25 5.77
C GLU A 85 14.92 0.61 5.24
N LEU A 86 13.86 1.37 5.31
CA LEU A 86 12.61 1.07 4.66
C LEU A 86 12.67 1.60 3.23
N GLN A 87 12.43 0.76 2.25
CA GLN A 87 12.38 1.15 0.84
C GLN A 87 11.04 0.75 0.21
N ASN A 88 10.44 1.67 -0.52
CA ASN A 88 9.34 1.33 -1.41
C ASN A 88 9.92 0.84 -2.75
N VAL A 89 9.90 -0.46 -2.97
CA VAL A 89 10.36 -1.09 -4.23
C VAL A 89 9.25 -1.25 -5.26
N GLY A 90 8.02 -0.89 -4.89
CA GLY A 90 6.89 -0.86 -5.80
C GLY A 90 6.86 0.39 -6.67
N ASN A 91 5.98 0.39 -7.66
CA ASN A 91 5.83 1.50 -8.61
C ASN A 91 4.91 2.61 -8.10
N GLY A 92 4.11 2.36 -7.08
CA GLY A 92 3.16 3.31 -6.50
C GLY A 92 3.66 3.93 -5.20
N ILE A 93 2.98 4.99 -4.77
CA ILE A 93 3.21 5.61 -3.46
C ILE A 93 2.58 4.74 -2.37
N ALA A 94 3.33 4.45 -1.32
CA ALA A 94 2.81 3.87 -0.09
C ALA A 94 2.35 5.01 0.85
N LEU A 95 1.06 5.05 1.15
CA LEU A 95 0.44 6.03 2.03
C LEU A 95 0.26 5.45 3.43
N ASN A 96 0.27 6.30 4.45
CA ASN A 96 -0.05 5.92 5.84
C ASN A 96 0.78 4.72 6.32
N VAL A 97 2.06 4.67 5.95
CA VAL A 97 2.93 3.55 6.30
C VAL A 97 3.09 3.47 7.80
N SER A 98 2.80 2.32 8.35
CA SER A 98 3.02 1.99 9.75
C SER A 98 3.73 0.66 9.88
N TYR A 99 4.50 0.48 10.94
CA TYR A 99 5.16 -0.78 11.23
C TYR A 99 5.14 -1.13 12.71
N GLU A 100 5.21 -2.42 12.98
CA GLU A 100 5.30 -2.98 14.32
C GLU A 100 6.32 -4.11 14.35
N PHE A 101 6.94 -4.29 15.51
CA PHE A 101 7.85 -5.41 15.77
C PHE A 101 7.13 -6.46 16.58
N ILE A 102 7.17 -7.68 16.13
CA ILE A 102 6.57 -8.83 16.80
C ILE A 102 7.70 -9.75 17.24
N ALA A 103 7.83 -9.92 18.55
CA ALA A 103 8.82 -10.81 19.12
C ALA A 103 8.41 -12.26 18.93
N GLY A 104 9.28 -13.06 18.31
CA GLY A 104 9.14 -14.50 18.17
C GLY A 104 9.89 -15.28 19.26
N ALA A 105 10.18 -16.54 18.99
CA ALA A 105 10.93 -17.40 19.90
C ALA A 105 12.34 -16.84 20.18
N ARG A 106 12.80 -16.91 21.43
CA ARG A 106 14.11 -16.44 21.87
C ARG A 106 14.33 -14.93 21.80
N ALA A 107 13.34 -14.14 21.41
CA ALA A 107 13.45 -12.70 21.52
C ALA A 107 13.36 -12.28 23.00
N PRO A 108 14.17 -11.31 23.46
CA PRO A 108 14.05 -10.80 24.83
C PRO A 108 12.66 -10.19 25.04
N GLU A 109 12.08 -10.41 26.23
CA GLU A 109 10.85 -9.73 26.64
C GLU A 109 11.09 -8.21 26.63
N ARG A 110 10.68 -7.57 25.56
CA ARG A 110 10.60 -6.11 25.47
C ARG A 110 9.16 -5.68 25.62
N PRO A 111 8.91 -4.53 26.24
CA PRO A 111 7.58 -3.93 26.22
C PRO A 111 7.15 -3.85 24.75
N ARG A 112 5.91 -4.26 24.46
CA ARG A 112 5.34 -4.29 23.10
C ARG A 112 5.69 -3.00 22.39
N PRO A 113 6.44 -3.03 21.29
CA PRO A 113 6.78 -1.83 20.58
C PRO A 113 5.49 -1.17 20.13
N ALA A 114 5.31 0.08 20.49
CA ALA A 114 4.21 0.86 19.98
C ALA A 114 4.29 0.85 18.45
N ARG A 115 3.15 0.65 17.80
CA ARG A 115 3.02 0.81 16.35
C ARG A 115 3.59 2.18 15.97
N ARG A 116 4.52 2.21 15.04
CA ARG A 116 5.16 3.42 14.58
C ARG A 116 4.60 3.82 13.22
N TYR A 117 4.48 5.11 13.03
CA TYR A 117 3.98 5.69 11.78
C TYR A 117 5.13 6.36 11.06
N VAL A 118 5.20 6.09 9.77
CA VAL A 118 6.11 6.74 8.83
C VAL A 118 5.25 7.59 7.91
N GLN A 119 5.80 8.68 7.41
CA GLN A 119 5.13 9.46 6.38
C GLN A 119 4.94 8.64 5.10
N ASN A 120 4.21 9.19 4.14
CA ASN A 120 4.07 8.59 2.81
C ASN A 120 5.43 8.32 2.18
N VAL A 121 5.58 7.13 1.59
CA VAL A 121 6.83 6.68 0.97
C VAL A 121 6.64 6.58 -0.54
N PRO A 122 7.10 7.56 -1.31
CA PRO A 122 7.10 7.51 -2.78
C PRO A 122 7.85 6.28 -3.32
N ALA A 123 7.59 5.92 -4.57
CA ALA A 123 8.31 4.86 -5.26
C ALA A 123 9.83 5.13 -5.24
N SER A 124 10.59 4.09 -5.02
CA SER A 124 12.07 4.11 -4.94
C SER A 124 12.67 4.92 -3.78
N GLN A 125 11.86 5.57 -2.95
CA GLN A 125 12.37 6.31 -1.79
C GLN A 125 12.82 5.37 -0.68
N ARG A 126 13.89 5.77 0.01
CA ARG A 126 14.47 5.10 1.18
C ARG A 126 14.31 5.99 2.41
N ILE A 127 13.94 5.40 3.52
CA ILE A 127 13.78 6.07 4.81
C ILE A 127 14.54 5.28 5.86
N PRO A 128 15.54 5.88 6.52
CA PRO A 128 16.25 5.20 7.61
C PRO A 128 15.31 4.95 8.77
N MET A 129 15.37 3.76 9.34
CA MET A 129 14.67 3.43 10.58
C MET A 129 15.52 3.82 11.79
N VAL A 130 14.85 4.17 12.87
CA VAL A 130 15.53 4.60 14.11
C VAL A 130 16.18 3.42 14.82
N GLU A 131 15.69 2.20 14.56
CA GLU A 131 16.12 0.99 15.22
C GLU A 131 17.47 0.50 14.69
N SER A 132 18.39 0.21 15.61
CA SER A 132 19.66 -0.44 15.27
C SER A 132 19.47 -1.95 15.11
N ILE A 133 20.18 -2.55 14.14
CA ILE A 133 20.16 -4.00 13.87
C ILE A 133 20.53 -4.80 15.11
N HIS A 134 21.48 -4.32 15.91
CA HIS A 134 21.95 -5.00 17.13
C HIS A 134 20.90 -5.15 18.25
N GLN A 135 19.76 -4.50 18.11
CA GLN A 135 18.67 -4.64 19.06
C GLN A 135 17.83 -5.90 18.85
N PHE A 136 17.97 -6.55 17.68
CA PHE A 136 17.16 -7.70 17.26
C PHE A 136 17.91 -9.01 17.48
N THR A 137 18.04 -9.44 18.74
CA THR A 137 18.52 -10.78 19.07
C THR A 137 17.35 -11.76 19.11
N GLY A 138 17.50 -12.99 18.61
CA GLY A 138 16.45 -13.97 18.49
C GLY A 138 15.61 -13.79 17.24
N VAL A 139 14.41 -14.33 17.25
CA VAL A 139 13.48 -14.31 16.11
C VAL A 139 12.55 -13.12 16.22
N TRP A 140 12.44 -12.35 15.16
CA TRP A 140 11.55 -11.20 15.07
C TRP A 140 10.79 -11.20 13.75
N GLU A 141 9.58 -10.67 13.79
CA GLU A 141 8.78 -10.31 12.63
C GLU A 141 8.57 -8.80 12.63
N ILE A 142 8.82 -8.15 11.49
CA ILE A 142 8.47 -6.73 11.29
C ILE A 142 7.33 -6.71 10.29
N ARG A 143 6.20 -6.16 10.71
CA ARG A 143 5.01 -6.05 9.90
C ARG A 143 4.79 -4.61 9.49
N PHE A 144 4.75 -4.37 8.20
CA PHE A 144 4.40 -3.08 7.61
C PHE A 144 2.97 -3.11 7.11
N GLU A 145 2.21 -2.08 7.42
CA GLU A 145 0.88 -1.85 6.86
C GLU A 145 0.84 -0.48 6.19
N TYR A 146 0.29 -0.41 5.01
CA TYR A 146 0.24 0.80 4.20
C TYR A 146 -0.91 0.75 3.19
N GLU A 147 -1.20 1.89 2.57
CA GLU A 147 -2.27 2.03 1.59
C GLU A 147 -1.69 2.49 0.24
N SER A 148 -2.32 2.08 -0.86
CA SER A 148 -2.08 2.66 -2.19
C SER A 148 -2.84 3.97 -2.37
N LEU A 149 -2.62 4.65 -3.50
CA LEU A 149 -3.45 5.80 -3.92
C LEU A 149 -4.94 5.44 -4.07
N GLY A 150 -5.24 4.22 -4.48
CA GLY A 150 -6.61 3.69 -4.54
C GLY A 150 -7.19 3.29 -3.17
N ARG A 151 -6.50 3.59 -2.06
CA ARG A 151 -6.89 3.24 -0.68
C ARG A 151 -6.98 1.74 -0.41
N ARG A 152 -6.39 0.91 -1.25
CA ARG A 152 -6.24 -0.51 -0.95
C ARG A 152 -5.16 -0.70 0.11
N ARG A 153 -5.42 -1.57 1.07
CA ARG A 153 -4.48 -1.86 2.17
C ARG A 153 -3.57 -3.01 1.79
N TYR A 154 -2.30 -2.81 1.97
CA TYR A 154 -1.26 -3.80 1.72
C TYR A 154 -0.51 -4.11 3.00
N ARG A 155 0.08 -5.29 3.05
CA ARG A 155 0.93 -5.71 4.15
C ARG A 155 2.21 -6.31 3.61
N SER A 156 3.34 -5.91 4.20
CA SER A 156 4.62 -6.58 4.01
C SER A 156 5.11 -7.13 5.34
N VAL A 157 5.59 -8.35 5.34
CA VAL A 157 6.09 -9.03 6.52
C VAL A 157 7.55 -9.40 6.28
N VAL A 158 8.41 -9.00 7.21
CA VAL A 158 9.85 -9.27 7.16
C VAL A 158 10.24 -10.08 8.37
N ASN A 159 10.93 -11.18 8.16
CA ASN A 159 11.44 -12.03 9.21
C ASN A 159 12.92 -11.77 9.46
N LEU A 160 13.29 -11.65 10.74
CA LEU A 160 14.64 -11.46 11.21
C LEU A 160 15.04 -12.59 12.15
N ILE A 161 16.30 -13.01 12.05
CA ILE A 161 16.93 -13.89 13.02
C ILE A 161 18.26 -13.24 13.39
N ASP A 162 18.42 -12.86 14.66
CA ASP A 162 19.64 -12.21 15.17
C ASP A 162 20.05 -10.96 14.35
N GLY A 163 19.06 -10.17 13.93
CA GLY A 163 19.28 -8.98 13.11
C GLY A 163 19.51 -9.23 11.62
N ILE A 164 19.46 -10.48 11.18
CA ILE A 164 19.63 -10.87 9.77
C ILE A 164 18.26 -11.01 9.12
N LEU A 165 18.09 -10.42 7.94
CA LEU A 165 16.89 -10.58 7.12
C LEU A 165 16.83 -12.01 6.56
N THR A 166 15.84 -12.79 6.96
CA THR A 166 15.71 -14.21 6.57
C THR A 166 14.55 -14.49 5.66
N GLY A 167 13.56 -13.61 5.62
CA GLY A 167 12.38 -13.80 4.80
C GLY A 167 11.63 -12.50 4.55
N PHE A 168 10.94 -12.45 3.42
CA PHE A 168 10.05 -11.38 3.03
C PHE A 168 8.78 -11.98 2.43
N ASN A 169 7.62 -11.51 2.87
CA ASN A 169 6.32 -11.87 2.34
C ASN A 169 5.52 -10.60 2.05
N PHE A 170 4.92 -10.55 0.89
CA PHE A 170 4.02 -9.49 0.47
C PHE A 170 2.59 -10.04 0.40
N GLU A 171 1.71 -9.43 1.15
CA GLU A 171 0.30 -9.81 1.21
C GLU A 171 -0.55 -8.75 0.52
N GLU A 172 -1.25 -9.17 -0.51
CA GLU A 172 -2.28 -8.34 -1.13
C GLU A 172 -3.54 -8.28 -0.25
N PRO A 173 -4.31 -7.19 -0.34
CA PRO A 173 -5.56 -7.09 0.40
C PRO A 173 -6.47 -8.27 0.01
N ARG A 174 -7.00 -8.95 0.99
CA ARG A 174 -8.14 -9.84 0.78
C ARG A 174 -9.37 -8.94 0.59
N GLU A 175 -10.03 -9.10 -0.53
CA GLU A 175 -11.31 -8.46 -0.81
C GLU A 175 -12.38 -8.85 0.23
#